data_44e6ba35427f0033363446060792f829
#
_entry.id   44e6ba35427f0033363446060792f829
#
_cell.length_a   1.000
_cell.length_b   1.000
_cell.length_c   1.000
_cell.angle_alpha   90.00
_cell.angle_beta   90.00
_cell.angle_gamma   90.00
#
_symmetry.space_group_name_H-M   'P 1'
#
loop_
_entity.id
_entity.type
_entity.pdbx_description
1 polymer ?
#
loop_
_entity_poly.entity_id
_entity_poly.type
_entity_poly.pdbx_seq_one_letter_code
_entity_poly.pdbx_strand_id
1 'polypeptide(L)'
;KGGMGEVYRADDLKLAQSVALKFLPENLTQDPERLELLYNEVRLARSVSHPNVCRVYDIGEIEGQHFLSMEFIDGEDLSSLLRRIGRLPGDKGVDIARQICSGLYAAHERGVIHLDLKPSNIMIDGRGKVRITDFGLARLTMTSGNQSGMVGTPAYMAPEQLAGGGVGEHSDIFALGLI
;
A
#
# COMPACT_ATOMS: atom_id res chain seq x y z
N LYS A 1 -8.21 3.90 -11.92
CA LYS A 1 -9.29 3.09 -11.31
C LYS A 1 -8.72 1.71 -11.03
N GLY A 2 -8.33 1.45 -9.79
CA GLY A 2 -7.93 0.12 -9.31
C GLY A 2 -9.00 -0.40 -8.34
N GLY A 3 -9.03 -1.71 -8.07
CA GLY A 3 -10.05 -2.37 -7.24
C GLY A 3 -10.11 -1.93 -5.76
N MET A 4 -9.25 -1.02 -5.31
CA MET A 4 -9.19 -0.52 -3.92
C MET A 4 -9.57 0.96 -3.75
N GLY A 5 -10.36 1.52 -4.66
CA GLY A 5 -10.82 2.91 -4.57
C GLY A 5 -10.11 3.88 -5.52
N GLU A 6 -10.55 5.12 -5.51
CA GLU A 6 -10.01 6.21 -6.33
C GLU A 6 -9.04 7.04 -5.49
N VAL A 7 -7.91 7.44 -6.12
CA VAL A 7 -6.91 8.30 -5.48
C VAL A 7 -6.91 9.64 -6.20
N TYR A 8 -7.00 10.71 -5.42
CA TYR A 8 -7.00 12.08 -5.91
C TYR A 8 -5.83 12.86 -5.31
N ARG A 9 -5.23 13.73 -6.11
CA ARG A 9 -4.37 14.78 -5.59
C ARG A 9 -5.26 15.91 -5.06
N ALA A 10 -4.96 16.37 -3.86
CA ALA A 10 -5.60 17.54 -3.24
C ALA A 10 -4.54 18.46 -2.65
N ASP A 11 -4.89 19.73 -2.48
CA ASP A 11 -4.02 20.69 -1.81
C ASP A 11 -4.60 21.00 -0.42
N ASP A 12 -3.82 20.70 0.63
CA ASP A 12 -4.12 21.14 1.98
C ASP A 12 -3.85 22.65 2.08
N LEU A 13 -4.93 23.43 2.10
CA LEU A 13 -4.84 24.90 2.11
C LEU A 13 -4.33 25.43 3.46
N LYS A 14 -4.41 24.68 4.54
CA LYS A 14 -3.93 25.09 5.88
C LYS A 14 -2.44 24.89 6.02
N LEU A 15 -1.93 23.76 5.51
CA LEU A 15 -0.52 23.38 5.58
C LEU A 15 0.26 23.73 4.32
N ALA A 16 -0.42 24.25 3.27
CA ALA A 16 0.17 24.62 1.97
C ALA A 16 0.98 23.48 1.34
N GLN A 17 0.45 22.26 1.38
CA GLN A 17 1.10 21.07 0.81
C GLN A 17 0.11 20.23 0.00
N SER A 18 0.63 19.57 -1.05
CA SER A 18 -0.15 18.57 -1.79
C SER A 18 -0.21 17.27 -1.01
N VAL A 19 -1.40 16.65 -1.00
CA VAL A 19 -1.68 15.36 -0.38
C VAL A 19 -2.36 14.43 -1.38
N ALA A 20 -2.26 13.12 -1.16
CA ALA A 20 -3.08 12.14 -1.85
C ALA A 20 -4.26 11.75 -0.96
N LEU A 21 -5.47 11.78 -1.52
CA LEU A 21 -6.69 11.31 -0.86
C LEU A 21 -7.14 10.02 -1.53
N LYS A 22 -7.12 8.93 -0.79
CA LYS A 22 -7.60 7.62 -1.25
C LYS A 22 -8.96 7.34 -0.65
N PHE A 23 -10.01 7.39 -1.49
CA PHE A 23 -11.36 7.06 -1.07
C PHE A 23 -11.51 5.55 -0.88
N LEU A 24 -12.11 5.18 0.23
CA LEU A 24 -12.29 3.78 0.61
C LEU A 24 -13.62 3.24 0.08
N PRO A 25 -13.65 1.98 -0.36
CA PRO A 25 -14.90 1.35 -0.78
C PRO A 25 -15.91 1.28 0.37
N GLU A 26 -17.17 1.55 0.10
CA GLU A 26 -18.26 1.55 1.10
C GLU A 26 -18.36 0.24 1.89
N ASN A 27 -18.12 -0.89 1.24
CA ASN A 27 -18.17 -2.21 1.90
C ASN A 27 -17.11 -2.41 3.00
N LEU A 28 -16.10 -1.55 3.09
CA LEU A 28 -15.12 -1.53 4.19
C LEU A 28 -15.56 -0.64 5.35
N THR A 29 -16.51 0.27 5.14
CA THR A 29 -16.85 1.32 6.09
C THR A 29 -18.29 1.23 6.61
N GLN A 30 -19.16 0.46 5.95
CA GLN A 30 -20.55 0.25 6.39
C GLN A 30 -20.69 -0.68 7.60
N ASP A 31 -19.73 -1.57 7.83
CA ASP A 31 -19.69 -2.49 8.95
C ASP A 31 -18.86 -1.88 10.10
N PRO A 32 -19.44 -1.64 11.29
CA PRO A 32 -18.73 -1.02 12.42
C PRO A 32 -17.49 -1.80 12.86
N GLU A 33 -17.51 -3.14 12.82
CA GLU A 33 -16.36 -3.97 13.21
C GLU A 33 -15.21 -3.81 12.21
N ARG A 34 -15.53 -3.74 10.92
CA ARG A 34 -14.52 -3.49 9.86
C ARG A 34 -13.95 -2.08 9.95
N LEU A 35 -14.80 -1.11 10.26
CA LEU A 35 -14.37 0.27 10.43
C LEU A 35 -13.39 0.39 11.61
N GLU A 36 -13.63 -0.30 12.73
CA GLU A 36 -12.71 -0.34 13.86
C GLU A 36 -11.38 -1.00 13.48
N LEU A 37 -11.42 -2.11 12.75
CA LEU A 37 -10.21 -2.74 12.23
C LEU A 37 -9.43 -1.79 11.30
N LEU A 38 -10.13 -1.06 10.44
CA LEU A 38 -9.51 -0.05 9.58
C LEU A 38 -8.81 1.04 10.40
N TYR A 39 -9.44 1.59 11.42
CA TYR A 39 -8.81 2.58 12.30
C TYR A 39 -7.56 2.02 12.98
N ASN A 40 -7.57 0.76 13.39
CA ASN A 40 -6.41 0.12 13.99
C ASN A 40 -5.26 -0.06 12.99
N GLU A 41 -5.53 -0.53 11.76
CA GLU A 41 -4.53 -0.67 10.70
C GLU A 41 -3.95 0.70 10.30
N VAL A 42 -4.78 1.73 10.16
CA VAL A 42 -4.32 3.10 9.88
C VAL A 42 -3.44 3.64 11.01
N ARG A 43 -3.81 3.40 12.28
CA ARG A 43 -3.00 3.80 13.43
C ARG A 43 -1.61 3.15 13.41
N LEU A 44 -1.54 1.86 13.08
CA LEU A 44 -0.27 1.14 12.91
C LEU A 44 0.53 1.69 11.74
N ALA A 45 -0.08 1.87 10.56
CA ALA A 45 0.59 2.42 9.38
C ALA A 45 1.16 3.82 9.63
N ARG A 46 0.45 4.68 10.38
CA ARG A 46 0.94 6.01 10.79
C ARG A 46 2.19 5.97 11.68
N SER A 47 2.41 4.88 12.41
CA SER A 47 3.60 4.73 13.26
C SER A 47 4.88 4.49 12.47
N VAL A 48 4.76 4.09 11.19
CA VAL A 48 5.91 3.85 10.30
C VAL A 48 6.36 5.19 9.71
N SER A 49 7.58 5.60 10.03
CA SER A 49 8.21 6.80 9.47
C SER A 49 9.55 6.42 8.85
N HIS A 50 9.57 6.27 7.52
CA HIS A 50 10.76 5.86 6.78
C HIS A 50 10.76 6.48 5.37
N PRO A 51 11.92 6.87 4.80
CA PRO A 51 11.99 7.50 3.49
C PRO A 51 11.50 6.62 2.33
N ASN A 52 11.42 5.31 2.50
CA ASN A 52 10.91 4.39 1.48
C ASN A 52 9.49 3.86 1.79
N VAL A 53 8.78 4.47 2.74
CA VAL A 53 7.37 4.17 3.05
C VAL A 53 6.55 5.44 2.83
N CYS A 54 5.47 5.35 2.06
CA CYS A 54 4.52 6.44 1.90
C CYS A 54 3.86 6.77 3.24
N ARG A 55 3.97 8.01 3.66
CA ARG A 55 3.45 8.43 4.96
C ARG A 55 1.93 8.53 4.92
N VAL A 56 1.27 7.84 5.82
CA VAL A 56 -0.17 8.00 6.08
C VAL A 56 -0.35 9.13 7.09
N TYR A 57 -1.19 10.11 6.78
CA TYR A 57 -1.45 11.25 7.65
C TYR A 57 -2.67 11.01 8.54
N ASP A 58 -3.83 10.73 7.93
CA ASP A 58 -5.07 10.56 8.69
C ASP A 58 -6.15 9.82 7.90
N ILE A 59 -7.22 9.47 8.61
CA ILE A 59 -8.47 9.03 8.03
C ILE A 59 -9.50 10.11 8.25
N GLY A 60 -10.22 10.48 7.20
CA GLY A 60 -11.29 11.47 7.22
C GLY A 60 -12.57 10.92 6.63
N GLU A 61 -13.63 11.68 6.78
CA GLU A 61 -14.95 11.39 6.22
C GLU A 61 -15.51 12.67 5.58
N ILE A 62 -16.12 12.52 4.42
CA ILE A 62 -16.87 13.58 3.73
C ILE A 62 -18.13 12.96 3.12
N GLU A 63 -19.29 13.52 3.43
CA GLU A 63 -20.59 13.06 2.93
C GLU A 63 -20.83 11.55 3.15
N GLY A 64 -20.38 11.00 4.29
CA GLY A 64 -20.49 9.57 4.61
C GLY A 64 -19.43 8.69 3.93
N GLN A 65 -18.55 9.25 3.11
CA GLN A 65 -17.49 8.52 2.42
C GLN A 65 -16.15 8.70 3.13
N HIS A 66 -15.55 7.60 3.57
CA HIS A 66 -14.25 7.61 4.23
C HIS A 66 -13.10 7.70 3.20
N PHE A 67 -12.05 8.40 3.59
CA PHE A 67 -10.80 8.50 2.82
C PHE A 67 -9.57 8.48 3.71
N LEU A 68 -8.46 8.01 3.16
CA LEU A 68 -7.13 8.16 3.76
C LEU A 68 -6.43 9.36 3.13
N SER A 69 -5.86 10.22 3.97
CA SER A 69 -4.94 11.25 3.54
C SER A 69 -3.50 10.75 3.72
N MET A 70 -2.67 10.95 2.70
CA MET A 70 -1.30 10.46 2.69
C MET A 70 -0.36 11.37 1.90
N GLU A 71 0.93 11.12 1.99
CA GLU A 71 1.97 11.79 1.22
C GLU A 71 1.64 11.72 -0.28
N PHE A 72 1.62 12.87 -0.93
CA PHE A 72 1.57 12.93 -2.39
C PHE A 72 2.97 12.68 -2.95
N ILE A 73 3.11 11.66 -3.78
CA ILE A 73 4.37 11.30 -4.44
C ILE A 73 4.29 11.74 -5.88
N ASP A 74 5.12 12.73 -6.24
CA ASP A 74 5.23 13.20 -7.62
C ASP A 74 6.11 12.24 -8.42
N GLY A 75 5.47 11.23 -9.02
CA GLY A 75 6.15 10.14 -9.71
C GLY A 75 5.17 9.17 -10.38
N GLU A 76 5.70 8.03 -10.81
CA GLU A 76 4.92 6.95 -11.39
C GLU A 76 5.09 5.65 -10.59
N ASP A 77 4.11 4.76 -10.67
CA ASP A 77 4.25 3.41 -10.09
C ASP A 77 5.18 2.52 -10.94
N LEU A 78 5.82 1.56 -10.29
CA LEU A 78 6.78 0.65 -10.94
C LEU A 78 6.13 -0.17 -12.07
N SER A 79 4.83 -0.51 -11.97
CA SER A 79 4.12 -1.23 -13.03
C SER A 79 4.00 -0.37 -14.29
N SER A 80 3.68 0.92 -14.13
CA SER A 80 3.60 1.88 -15.23
C SER A 80 4.97 2.13 -15.84
N LEU A 81 5.99 2.29 -15.01
CA LEU A 81 7.38 2.41 -15.45
C LEU A 81 7.81 1.20 -16.29
N LEU A 82 7.61 -0.03 -15.79
CA LEU A 82 7.98 -1.26 -16.49
C LEU A 82 7.21 -1.44 -17.80
N ARG A 83 5.92 -1.08 -17.85
CA ARG A 83 5.15 -1.09 -19.12
C ARG A 83 5.72 -0.12 -20.15
N ARG A 84 6.25 1.00 -19.72
CA ARG A 84 6.80 2.04 -20.58
C ARG A 84 8.20 1.71 -21.11
N ILE A 85 9.09 1.16 -20.26
CA ILE A 85 10.49 0.92 -20.62
C ILE A 85 10.82 -0.56 -20.90
N GLY A 86 9.92 -1.48 -20.59
CA GLY A 86 10.07 -2.93 -20.75
C GLY A 86 10.89 -3.56 -19.62
N ARG A 87 12.11 -3.10 -19.38
CA ARG A 87 13.04 -3.66 -18.41
C ARG A 87 13.90 -2.58 -17.75
N LEU A 88 14.13 -2.70 -16.44
CA LEU A 88 15.08 -1.86 -15.74
C LEU A 88 16.53 -2.26 -16.06
N PRO A 89 17.48 -1.29 -16.15
CA PRO A 89 18.89 -1.59 -16.05
C PRO A 89 19.22 -2.30 -14.74
N GLY A 90 20.15 -3.27 -14.76
CA GLY A 90 20.40 -4.14 -13.62
C GLY A 90 20.80 -3.39 -12.34
N ASP A 91 21.65 -2.37 -12.47
CA ASP A 91 22.06 -1.49 -11.35
C ASP A 91 20.86 -0.74 -10.73
N LYS A 92 19.93 -0.26 -11.57
CA LYS A 92 18.71 0.41 -11.13
C LYS A 92 17.72 -0.56 -10.47
N GLY A 93 17.59 -1.78 -11.00
CA GLY A 93 16.79 -2.82 -10.38
C GLY A 93 17.29 -3.16 -8.98
N VAL A 94 18.59 -3.33 -8.81
CA VAL A 94 19.21 -3.59 -7.49
C VAL A 94 19.00 -2.42 -6.52
N ASP A 95 19.14 -1.17 -6.99
CA ASP A 95 18.91 0.00 -6.14
C ASP A 95 17.44 0.10 -5.66
N ILE A 96 16.49 -0.12 -6.58
CA ILE A 96 15.06 -0.15 -6.25
C ILE A 96 14.77 -1.27 -5.24
N ALA A 97 15.27 -2.49 -5.47
CA ALA A 97 15.09 -3.61 -4.55
C ALA A 97 15.62 -3.32 -3.15
N ARG A 98 16.80 -2.70 -3.03
CA ARG A 98 17.38 -2.28 -1.74
C ARG A 98 16.47 -1.26 -1.01
N GLN A 99 15.93 -0.30 -1.75
CA GLN A 99 15.03 0.70 -1.18
C GLN A 99 13.72 0.05 -0.70
N ILE A 100 13.17 -0.92 -1.46
CA ILE A 100 11.98 -1.68 -1.04
C ILE A 100 12.30 -2.49 0.23
N CYS A 101 13.40 -3.23 0.27
CA CYS A 101 13.82 -3.97 1.47
C CYS A 101 13.92 -3.05 2.69
N SER A 102 14.52 -1.87 2.53
CA SER A 102 14.65 -0.89 3.62
C SER A 102 13.30 -0.40 4.15
N GLY A 103 12.34 -0.15 3.24
CA GLY A 103 10.98 0.25 3.61
C GLY A 103 10.21 -0.88 4.30
N LEU A 104 10.27 -2.11 3.77
CA LEU A 104 9.64 -3.28 4.37
C LEU A 104 10.21 -3.55 5.78
N TYR A 105 11.54 -3.54 5.93
CA TYR A 105 12.17 -3.72 7.22
C TYR A 105 11.65 -2.72 8.27
N ALA A 106 11.56 -1.43 7.91
CA ALA A 106 11.06 -0.41 8.82
C ALA A 106 9.58 -0.59 9.20
N ALA A 107 8.76 -1.14 8.29
CA ALA A 107 7.37 -1.46 8.57
C ALA A 107 7.25 -2.72 9.47
N HIS A 108 7.99 -3.78 9.16
CA HIS A 108 8.01 -5.02 9.92
C HIS A 108 8.46 -4.81 11.37
N GLU A 109 9.48 -3.99 11.63
CA GLU A 109 9.90 -3.58 12.98
C GLU A 109 8.78 -2.90 13.80
N ARG A 110 7.74 -2.42 13.15
CA ARG A 110 6.53 -1.84 13.77
C ARG A 110 5.33 -2.80 13.76
N GLY A 111 5.54 -4.06 13.35
CA GLY A 111 4.48 -5.05 13.23
C GLY A 111 3.51 -4.80 12.07
N VAL A 112 3.88 -3.94 11.11
CA VAL A 112 3.08 -3.64 9.92
C VAL A 112 3.53 -4.51 8.77
N ILE A 113 2.63 -5.39 8.30
CA ILE A 113 2.85 -6.28 7.16
C ILE A 113 2.05 -5.75 5.98
N HIS A 114 2.62 -5.78 4.77
CA HIS A 114 2.00 -5.19 3.58
C HIS A 114 0.88 -6.06 3.00
N LEU A 115 1.16 -7.35 2.74
CA LEU A 115 0.27 -8.40 2.23
C LEU A 115 -0.31 -8.19 0.82
N ASP A 116 -0.06 -7.07 0.16
CA ASP A 116 -0.42 -6.80 -1.25
C ASP A 116 0.73 -6.09 -1.98
N LEU A 117 1.97 -6.50 -1.68
CA LEU A 117 3.15 -5.93 -2.34
C LEU A 117 3.16 -6.33 -3.82
N LYS A 118 3.22 -5.33 -4.68
CA LYS A 118 3.21 -5.49 -6.14
C LYS A 118 3.74 -4.21 -6.80
N PRO A 119 4.15 -4.26 -8.08
CA PRO A 119 4.72 -3.10 -8.76
C PRO A 119 3.84 -1.84 -8.74
N SER A 120 2.51 -1.98 -8.75
CA SER A 120 1.59 -0.83 -8.69
C SER A 120 1.52 -0.14 -7.32
N ASN A 121 2.01 -0.81 -6.26
CA ASN A 121 2.09 -0.25 -4.90
C ASN A 121 3.50 0.26 -4.56
N ILE A 122 4.36 0.40 -5.58
CA ILE A 122 5.72 0.93 -5.45
C ILE A 122 5.82 2.17 -6.33
N MET A 123 5.84 3.35 -5.70
CA MET A 123 6.00 4.63 -6.38
C MET A 123 7.48 5.00 -6.50
N ILE A 124 7.85 5.58 -7.64
CA ILE A 124 9.21 6.07 -7.90
C ILE A 124 9.10 7.54 -8.33
N ASP A 125 9.73 8.42 -7.58
CA ASP A 125 9.76 9.85 -7.89
C ASP A 125 10.78 10.19 -8.99
N GLY A 126 10.75 11.42 -9.49
CA GLY A 126 11.64 11.90 -10.54
C GLY A 126 13.15 11.88 -10.17
N ARG A 127 13.49 11.60 -8.90
CA ARG A 127 14.86 11.44 -8.39
C ARG A 127 15.26 9.98 -8.21
N GLY A 128 14.38 9.03 -8.55
CA GLY A 128 14.59 7.59 -8.36
C GLY A 128 14.39 7.12 -6.91
N LYS A 129 13.71 7.90 -6.07
CA LYS A 129 13.37 7.49 -4.70
C LYS A 129 12.11 6.66 -4.70
N VAL A 130 12.20 5.50 -4.04
CA VAL A 130 11.09 4.56 -3.87
C VAL A 130 10.25 4.91 -2.66
N ARG A 131 8.93 4.80 -2.79
CA ARG A 131 7.94 4.82 -1.71
C ARG A 131 7.01 3.62 -1.87
N ILE A 132 6.94 2.77 -0.85
CA ILE A 132 5.93 1.71 -0.78
C ILE A 132 4.63 2.34 -0.28
N THR A 133 3.53 2.11 -1.00
CA THR A 133 2.18 2.63 -0.68
C THR A 133 1.26 1.50 -0.22
N ASP A 134 0.12 1.86 0.36
CA ASP A 134 -0.98 0.93 0.67
C ASP A 134 -0.68 -0.13 1.75
N PHE A 135 0.21 0.15 2.70
CA PHE A 135 0.46 -0.71 3.85
C PHE A 135 -0.80 -0.96 4.69
N GLY A 136 -0.97 -2.22 5.12
CA GLY A 136 -1.98 -2.61 6.11
C GLY A 136 -3.41 -2.75 5.59
N LEU A 137 -3.75 -2.20 4.40
CA LEU A 137 -5.12 -2.23 3.89
C LEU A 137 -5.55 -3.63 3.41
N ALA A 138 -4.62 -4.52 3.08
CA ALA A 138 -4.93 -5.87 2.61
C ALA A 138 -5.51 -6.77 3.71
N ARG A 139 -5.15 -6.56 4.99
CA ARG A 139 -5.70 -7.33 6.12
C ARG A 139 -7.20 -7.15 6.26
N LEU A 140 -7.71 -5.94 5.99
CA LEU A 140 -9.14 -5.62 6.07
C LEU A 140 -9.98 -6.43 5.09
N THR A 141 -9.38 -6.84 3.98
CA THR A 141 -10.06 -7.61 2.93
C THR A 141 -9.95 -9.11 3.15
N MET A 142 -8.96 -9.58 3.91
CA MET A 142 -8.77 -11.00 4.24
C MET A 142 -9.71 -11.49 5.35
N THR A 143 -10.11 -10.64 6.29
CA THR A 143 -11.04 -10.98 7.38
C THR A 143 -12.50 -11.16 6.93
N SER A 144 -12.81 -10.81 5.69
CA SER A 144 -14.13 -11.03 5.11
C SER A 144 -14.28 -12.51 4.74
N GLY A 145 -14.85 -13.34 5.63
CA GLY A 145 -15.09 -14.78 5.46
C GLY A 145 -16.04 -15.18 4.31
N ASN A 146 -16.21 -14.35 3.32
CA ASN A 146 -16.87 -14.70 2.06
C ASN A 146 -15.84 -15.27 1.09
N GLN A 147 -15.91 -16.57 0.86
CA GLN A 147 -15.15 -17.36 -0.12
C GLN A 147 -15.31 -16.89 -1.60
N SER A 148 -15.86 -15.70 -1.85
CA SER A 148 -16.25 -15.26 -3.19
C SER A 148 -15.36 -14.14 -3.77
N GLY A 149 -14.25 -13.76 -3.13
CA GLY A 149 -13.37 -12.74 -3.67
C GLY A 149 -11.94 -12.90 -3.17
N MET A 150 -11.08 -13.51 -3.98
CA MET A 150 -9.63 -13.45 -3.83
C MET A 150 -9.23 -11.98 -3.97
N VAL A 151 -9.09 -11.26 -2.84
CA VAL A 151 -8.72 -9.84 -2.83
C VAL A 151 -7.21 -9.73 -2.88
N GLY A 152 -6.73 -9.09 -3.92
CA GLY A 152 -5.32 -8.92 -4.23
C GLY A 152 -5.03 -9.29 -5.67
N THR A 153 -3.77 -9.14 -6.09
CA THR A 153 -3.31 -9.62 -7.39
C THR A 153 -2.70 -11.01 -7.19
N PRO A 154 -3.41 -12.11 -7.54
CA PRO A 154 -2.98 -13.48 -7.22
C PRO A 154 -1.53 -13.79 -7.64
N ALA A 155 -1.05 -13.10 -8.69
CA ALA A 155 0.30 -13.27 -9.23
C ALA A 155 1.44 -12.97 -8.24
N TYR A 156 1.18 -12.19 -7.18
CA TYR A 156 2.19 -11.81 -6.18
C TYR A 156 1.91 -12.41 -4.80
N MET A 157 0.80 -13.13 -4.63
CA MET A 157 0.43 -13.72 -3.34
C MET A 157 1.37 -14.87 -2.97
N ALA A 158 1.79 -14.88 -1.72
CA ALA A 158 2.56 -15.98 -1.15
C ALA A 158 1.69 -17.24 -1.00
N PRO A 159 2.28 -18.46 -1.04
CA PRO A 159 1.53 -19.71 -0.92
C PRO A 159 0.63 -19.79 0.31
N GLU A 160 1.11 -19.30 1.46
CA GLU A 160 0.35 -19.26 2.71
C GLU A 160 -0.87 -18.33 2.64
N GLN A 161 -0.79 -17.23 1.87
CA GLN A 161 -1.94 -16.35 1.62
C GLN A 161 -3.03 -17.07 0.82
N LEU A 162 -2.63 -17.85 -0.19
CA LEU A 162 -3.55 -18.63 -1.01
C LEU A 162 -4.15 -19.82 -0.26
N ALA A 163 -3.40 -20.39 0.66
CA ALA A 163 -3.83 -21.55 1.47
C ALA A 163 -4.66 -21.13 2.72
N GLY A 164 -4.80 -19.83 3.00
CA GLY A 164 -5.45 -19.35 4.23
C GLY A 164 -4.63 -19.65 5.49
N GLY A 165 -3.32 -19.75 5.35
CA GLY A 165 -2.37 -20.02 6.44
C GLY A 165 -1.97 -18.74 7.19
N GLY A 166 -1.03 -18.87 8.13
CA GLY A 166 -0.49 -17.74 8.88
C GLY A 166 0.36 -16.83 7.99
N VAL A 167 -0.10 -15.61 7.78
CA VAL A 167 0.62 -14.58 7.02
C VAL A 167 1.59 -13.81 7.92
N GLY A 168 2.70 -13.35 7.35
CA GLY A 168 3.74 -12.66 8.09
C GLY A 168 4.70 -11.87 7.18
N GLU A 169 5.81 -11.44 7.74
CA GLU A 169 6.87 -10.72 7.01
C GLU A 169 7.38 -11.52 5.80
N HIS A 170 7.45 -12.85 5.93
CA HIS A 170 7.86 -13.76 4.85
C HIS A 170 6.94 -13.69 3.63
N SER A 171 5.66 -13.34 3.80
CA SER A 171 4.72 -13.15 2.68
C SER A 171 5.09 -11.93 1.84
N ASP A 172 5.53 -10.84 2.47
CA ASP A 172 6.03 -9.66 1.76
C ASP A 172 7.35 -9.94 1.03
N ILE A 173 8.24 -10.72 1.66
CA ILE A 173 9.52 -11.12 1.06
C ILE A 173 9.30 -12.03 -0.15
N PHE A 174 8.32 -12.95 -0.08
CA PHE A 174 7.93 -13.77 -1.24
C PHE A 174 7.45 -12.88 -2.41
N ALA A 175 6.55 -11.93 -2.13
CA ALA A 175 6.04 -11.00 -3.12
C ALA A 175 7.16 -10.14 -3.75
N LEU A 176 8.13 -9.67 -2.93
CA LEU A 176 9.31 -8.96 -3.42
C LEU A 176 10.16 -9.80 -4.38
N GLY A 177 10.29 -11.10 -4.12
CA GLY A 177 11.02 -12.02 -4.99
C GLY A 177 10.39 -12.20 -6.40
N LEU A 178 9.13 -11.79 -6.58
CA LEU A 178 8.40 -11.85 -7.84
C LEU A 178 8.39 -10.51 -8.61
N ILE A 179 8.84 -9.43 -7.99
CA ILE A 179 8.91 -8.08 -8.56
C ILE A 179 10.24 -7.85 -9.26
#